data_d34ba04008d0c118d2537bab5ef197b7
#
_entry.id   d34ba04008d0c118d2537bab5ef197b7
#
_cell.length_a   1.000
_cell.length_b   1.000
_cell.length_c   1.000
_cell.angle_alpha   90.00
_cell.angle_beta   90.00
_cell.angle_gamma   90.00
#
_symmetry.space_group_name_H-M   'P 1'
#
loop_
_entity.id
_entity.type
_entity.pdbx_description
1 polymer ?
#
loop_
_entity_poly.entity_id
_entity_poly.type
_entity_poly.pdbx_seq_one_letter_code
_entity_poly.pdbx_strand_id
1 'polypeptide(L)'
;MDHVGVVVDDLEAAVAFFVELGMEVEGEAPVEGAWVDRVTGLDDVRVDIAMMRTPDGHGRLELTRFRTPAAVSAEPANAPANTLGLRSVMFAVEDVEDVIARLRDHGAELVGELARYEDSYRLCYLRGPGGVIVSLAEQIG
;
A
#
# COMPACT_ATOMS: atom_id res chain seq x y z
N MET A 1 1.42 2.11 -17.09
CA MET A 1 1.78 2.60 -15.73
C MET A 1 2.85 1.68 -15.16
N ASP A 2 3.92 2.25 -14.63
CA ASP A 2 5.03 1.42 -14.12
C ASP A 2 4.79 0.95 -12.68
N HIS A 3 4.49 1.86 -11.78
CA HIS A 3 4.21 1.54 -10.37
C HIS A 3 3.45 2.66 -9.69
N VAL A 4 2.98 2.39 -8.49
CA VAL A 4 2.34 3.37 -7.59
C VAL A 4 3.24 3.54 -6.38
N GLY A 5 3.51 4.80 -5.99
CA GLY A 5 4.32 5.13 -4.82
C GLY A 5 3.46 5.27 -3.57
N VAL A 6 3.93 4.67 -2.48
CA VAL A 6 3.31 4.78 -1.16
C VAL A 6 4.39 5.18 -0.16
N VAL A 7 4.20 6.31 0.51
CA VAL A 7 5.10 6.76 1.58
C VAL A 7 4.64 6.16 2.90
N VAL A 8 5.57 5.54 3.62
CA VAL A 8 5.30 4.84 4.89
C VAL A 8 6.29 5.26 5.97
N ASP A 9 5.91 5.16 7.22
CA ASP A 9 6.81 5.46 8.34
C ASP A 9 7.74 4.30 8.68
N ASP A 10 7.22 3.08 8.60
CA ASP A 10 7.93 1.85 8.92
C ASP A 10 8.01 0.97 7.68
N LEU A 11 9.14 1.03 6.99
CA LEU A 11 9.33 0.31 5.73
C LEU A 11 9.29 -1.21 5.95
N GLU A 12 9.91 -1.69 7.01
CA GLU A 12 9.95 -3.12 7.30
C GLU A 12 8.55 -3.68 7.54
N ALA A 13 7.73 -2.99 8.33
CA ALA A 13 6.34 -3.37 8.58
C ALA A 13 5.50 -3.30 7.31
N ALA A 14 5.71 -2.28 6.47
CA ALA A 14 4.99 -2.15 5.20
C ALA A 14 5.35 -3.28 4.23
N VAL A 15 6.62 -3.63 4.12
CA VAL A 15 7.06 -4.78 3.31
C VAL A 15 6.39 -6.06 3.81
N ALA A 16 6.41 -6.31 5.11
CA ALA A 16 5.78 -7.50 5.69
C ALA A 16 4.28 -7.57 5.39
N PHE A 17 3.59 -6.43 5.45
CA PHE A 17 2.17 -6.33 5.10
C PHE A 17 1.91 -6.78 3.65
N PHE A 18 2.65 -6.22 2.71
CA PHE A 18 2.44 -6.53 1.29
C PHE A 18 2.94 -7.93 0.90
N VAL A 19 3.96 -8.45 1.58
CA VAL A 19 4.38 -9.86 1.42
C VAL A 19 3.25 -10.79 1.89
N GLU A 20 2.61 -10.48 3.03
CA GLU A 20 1.47 -11.28 3.51
C GLU A 20 0.31 -11.24 2.53
N LEU A 21 0.11 -10.13 1.84
CA LEU A 21 -0.91 -9.98 0.80
C LEU A 21 -0.58 -10.75 -0.49
N GLY A 22 0.66 -11.22 -0.64
CA GLY A 22 1.08 -12.02 -1.79
C GLY A 22 2.08 -11.35 -2.71
N MET A 23 2.51 -10.13 -2.42
CA MET A 23 3.54 -9.48 -3.23
C MET A 23 4.93 -10.01 -2.90
N GLU A 24 5.84 -9.82 -3.84
CA GLU A 24 7.24 -10.19 -3.71
C GLU A 24 8.11 -8.94 -3.69
N VAL A 25 9.20 -8.97 -2.91
CA VAL A 25 10.20 -7.90 -2.95
C VAL A 25 11.01 -8.07 -4.24
N GLU A 26 10.94 -7.06 -5.10
CA GLU A 26 11.74 -7.03 -6.34
C GLU A 26 13.15 -6.48 -6.07
N GLY A 27 13.27 -5.51 -5.17
CA GLY A 27 14.53 -4.93 -4.77
C GLY A 27 14.37 -3.88 -3.70
N GLU A 28 15.46 -3.61 -2.99
CA GLU A 28 15.52 -2.58 -1.96
C GLU A 28 16.79 -1.77 -2.15
N ALA A 29 16.71 -0.46 -1.92
CA ALA A 29 17.88 0.42 -2.04
C ALA A 29 17.68 1.72 -1.27
N PRO A 30 18.76 2.28 -0.72
CA PRO A 30 18.76 3.66 -0.29
C PRO A 30 18.89 4.56 -1.51
N VAL A 31 18.25 5.72 -1.49
CA VAL A 31 18.35 6.72 -2.56
C VAL A 31 18.62 8.09 -1.96
N GLU A 32 19.64 8.76 -2.48
CA GLU A 32 19.98 10.13 -2.12
C GLU A 32 20.76 10.78 -3.25
N GLY A 33 20.95 12.09 -3.17
CA GLY A 33 21.73 12.84 -4.14
C GLY A 33 20.98 14.03 -4.70
N ALA A 34 21.71 14.89 -5.39
CA ALA A 34 21.13 16.11 -5.95
C ALA A 34 20.00 15.85 -6.95
N TRP A 35 20.06 14.73 -7.64
CA TRP A 35 19.03 14.40 -8.64
C TRP A 35 17.67 14.12 -7.99
N VAL A 36 17.64 13.42 -6.84
CA VAL A 36 16.37 13.13 -6.16
C VAL A 36 15.78 14.39 -5.52
N ASP A 37 16.62 15.29 -5.05
CA ASP A 37 16.18 16.59 -4.55
C ASP A 37 15.48 17.37 -5.67
N ARG A 38 16.08 17.39 -6.86
CA ARG A 38 15.48 18.07 -8.01
C ARG A 38 14.18 17.43 -8.47
N VAL A 39 14.08 16.11 -8.43
CA VAL A 39 12.87 15.38 -8.84
C VAL A 39 11.73 15.62 -7.85
N THR A 40 12.02 15.53 -6.55
CA THR A 40 10.99 15.63 -5.51
C THR A 40 10.63 17.07 -5.15
N GLY A 41 11.48 18.03 -5.46
CA GLY A 41 11.30 19.41 -5.02
C GLY A 41 11.58 19.62 -3.53
N LEU A 42 12.31 18.70 -2.91
CA LEU A 42 12.70 18.75 -1.50
C LEU A 42 14.21 18.91 -1.38
N ASP A 43 14.68 19.29 -0.19
CA ASP A 43 16.10 19.45 0.08
C ASP A 43 16.65 18.31 0.92
N ASP A 44 17.87 17.86 0.61
CA ASP A 44 18.60 16.84 1.35
C ASP A 44 17.80 15.55 1.52
N VAL A 45 17.23 15.05 0.43
CA VAL A 45 16.41 13.85 0.44
C VAL A 45 17.27 12.61 0.65
N ARG A 46 16.88 11.82 1.64
CA ARG A 46 17.43 10.48 1.89
C ARG A 46 16.27 9.55 2.17
N VAL A 47 16.10 8.57 1.33
CA VAL A 47 14.99 7.62 1.43
C VAL A 47 15.48 6.19 1.34
N ASP A 48 14.72 5.28 1.93
CA ASP A 48 14.84 3.86 1.69
C ASP A 48 13.63 3.44 0.86
N ILE A 49 13.87 2.66 -0.18
CA ILE A 49 12.85 2.21 -1.11
C ILE A 49 12.80 0.69 -1.11
N ALA A 50 11.59 0.14 -1.12
CA ALA A 50 11.34 -1.26 -1.44
C ALA A 50 10.39 -1.31 -2.64
N MET A 51 10.84 -1.92 -3.72
CA MET A 51 9.99 -2.17 -4.89
C MET A 51 9.33 -3.53 -4.72
N MET A 52 7.99 -3.52 -4.72
CA MET A 52 7.17 -4.71 -4.58
C MET A 52 6.48 -5.02 -5.90
N ARG A 53 6.30 -6.30 -6.20
CA ARG A 53 5.56 -6.72 -7.39
C ARG A 53 4.58 -7.84 -7.07
N THR A 54 3.49 -7.91 -7.84
CA THR A 54 2.62 -9.09 -7.81
C THR A 54 3.31 -10.26 -8.53
N PRO A 55 3.04 -11.53 -8.15
CA PRO A 55 3.67 -12.69 -8.78
C PRO A 55 3.43 -12.78 -10.29
N ASP A 56 2.28 -12.29 -10.76
CA ASP A 56 1.96 -12.24 -12.20
C ASP A 56 2.70 -11.10 -12.94
N GLY A 57 3.37 -10.22 -12.20
CA GLY A 57 4.09 -9.10 -12.78
C GLY A 57 3.24 -7.92 -13.26
N HIS A 58 1.94 -7.95 -13.02
CA HIS A 58 1.03 -6.92 -13.53
C HIS A 58 0.94 -5.67 -12.62
N GLY A 59 1.26 -5.81 -11.35
CA GLY A 59 1.18 -4.70 -10.39
C GLY A 59 2.48 -4.51 -9.61
N ARG A 60 2.88 -3.25 -9.43
CA ARG A 60 4.08 -2.88 -8.68
C ARG A 60 3.79 -1.70 -7.77
N LEU A 61 4.34 -1.74 -6.57
CA LEU A 61 4.32 -0.65 -5.62
C LEU A 61 5.76 -0.27 -5.27
N GLU A 62 6.00 1.03 -5.14
CA GLU A 62 7.23 1.53 -4.55
C GLU A 62 6.91 2.01 -3.14
N LEU A 63 7.41 1.30 -2.14
CA LEU A 63 7.28 1.71 -0.75
C LEU A 63 8.47 2.56 -0.39
N THR A 64 8.22 3.77 0.12
CA THR A 64 9.27 4.75 0.41
C THR A 64 9.18 5.21 1.84
N ARG A 65 10.30 5.14 2.56
CA ARG A 65 10.46 5.74 3.88
C ARG A 65 11.44 6.90 3.78
N PHE A 66 11.01 8.09 4.21
CA PHE A 66 11.88 9.26 4.26
C PHE A 66 12.68 9.26 5.55
N ARG A 67 14.01 9.25 5.43
CA ARG A 67 14.90 9.51 6.55
C ARG A 67 15.00 11.02 6.76
N THR A 68 15.16 11.77 5.66
CA THR A 68 15.13 13.23 5.60
C THR A 68 14.54 13.69 4.27
N PRO A 69 13.79 14.79 4.24
CA PRO A 69 13.14 15.39 5.40
C PRO A 69 12.11 14.44 6.01
N ALA A 70 11.73 14.67 7.25
CA ALA A 70 10.75 13.80 7.94
C ALA A 70 9.44 13.72 7.15
N ALA A 71 8.82 12.55 7.14
CA ALA A 71 7.53 12.35 6.50
C ALA A 71 6.47 13.28 7.11
N VAL A 72 5.58 13.78 6.26
CA VAL A 72 4.47 14.64 6.67
C VAL A 72 3.22 13.79 6.80
N SER A 73 2.58 13.82 7.96
CA SER A 73 1.32 13.11 8.16
C SER A 73 0.19 13.78 7.40
N ALA A 74 -0.63 12.97 6.73
CA ALA A 74 -1.85 13.45 6.09
C ALA A 74 -2.86 13.91 7.15
N GLU A 75 -3.63 14.94 6.83
CA GLU A 75 -4.69 15.46 7.71
C GLU A 75 -6.06 15.35 7.03
N PRO A 76 -6.98 14.54 7.57
CA PRO A 76 -6.81 13.58 8.67
C PRO A 76 -5.96 12.38 8.28
N ALA A 77 -5.27 11.75 9.25
CA ALA A 77 -4.37 10.62 8.99
C ALA A 77 -5.05 9.45 8.28
N ASN A 78 -6.29 9.15 8.66
CA ASN A 78 -7.11 8.12 8.03
C ASN A 78 -8.29 8.78 7.31
N ALA A 79 -7.98 9.51 6.24
CA ALA A 79 -8.99 10.19 5.45
C ALA A 79 -10.03 9.20 4.90
N PRO A 80 -11.33 9.56 4.91
CA PRO A 80 -12.36 8.66 4.42
C PRO A 80 -12.23 8.36 2.93
N ALA A 81 -12.89 7.29 2.48
CA ALA A 81 -12.76 6.77 1.13
C ALA A 81 -13.16 7.77 0.03
N ASN A 82 -13.94 8.78 0.36
CA ASN A 82 -14.37 9.82 -0.58
C ASN A 82 -13.46 11.05 -0.62
N THR A 83 -12.30 11.01 0.00
CA THR A 83 -11.33 12.10 -0.05
C THR A 83 -10.70 12.15 -1.44
N LEU A 84 -10.53 13.37 -1.97
CA LEU A 84 -9.93 13.57 -3.29
C LEU A 84 -8.52 12.99 -3.37
N GLY A 85 -8.18 12.47 -4.54
CA GLY A 85 -6.87 11.92 -4.86
C GLY A 85 -6.87 10.41 -4.96
N LEU A 86 -5.68 9.81 -5.08
CA LEU A 86 -5.53 8.37 -5.13
C LEU A 86 -5.96 7.78 -3.78
N ARG A 87 -6.96 6.90 -3.78
CA ARG A 87 -7.57 6.42 -2.54
C ARG A 87 -7.27 4.97 -2.23
N SER A 88 -7.27 4.11 -3.23
CA SER A 88 -7.16 2.68 -2.97
C SER A 88 -6.35 1.95 -4.03
N VAL A 89 -5.81 0.81 -3.60
CA VAL A 89 -5.16 -0.15 -4.49
C VAL A 89 -5.89 -1.47 -4.28
N MET A 90 -6.42 -2.07 -5.35
CA MET A 90 -7.20 -3.31 -5.25
C MET A 90 -6.36 -4.53 -5.59
N PHE A 91 -6.56 -5.58 -4.81
CA PHE A 91 -6.00 -6.91 -5.06
C PHE A 91 -7.13 -7.92 -5.24
N ALA A 92 -7.07 -8.70 -6.30
CA ALA A 92 -7.92 -9.87 -6.47
C ALA A 92 -7.36 -10.99 -5.60
N VAL A 93 -8.21 -11.61 -4.80
CA VAL A 93 -7.81 -12.67 -3.86
C VAL A 93 -8.73 -13.88 -4.00
N GLU A 94 -8.25 -15.05 -3.58
CA GLU A 94 -9.04 -16.29 -3.67
C GLU A 94 -9.96 -16.46 -2.47
N ASP A 95 -9.52 -16.07 -1.26
CA ASP A 95 -10.27 -16.20 -0.02
C ASP A 95 -10.15 -14.91 0.78
N VAL A 96 -11.14 -14.04 0.63
CA VAL A 96 -11.12 -12.70 1.22
C VAL A 96 -11.12 -12.74 2.74
N GLU A 97 -11.83 -13.68 3.36
CA GLU A 97 -11.88 -13.78 4.82
C GLU A 97 -10.54 -14.21 5.40
N ASP A 98 -9.86 -15.15 4.75
CA ASP A 98 -8.53 -15.58 5.15
C ASP A 98 -7.52 -14.43 5.04
N VAL A 99 -7.55 -13.69 3.92
CA VAL A 99 -6.66 -12.55 3.71
C VAL A 99 -6.90 -11.46 4.76
N ILE A 100 -8.16 -11.13 5.04
CA ILE A 100 -8.50 -10.17 6.09
C ILE A 100 -7.90 -10.60 7.43
N ALA A 101 -8.08 -11.86 7.80
CA ALA A 101 -7.58 -12.38 9.08
C ALA A 101 -6.05 -12.26 9.18
N ARG A 102 -5.34 -12.62 8.10
CA ARG A 102 -3.88 -12.52 8.07
C ARG A 102 -3.38 -11.07 8.11
N LEU A 103 -4.04 -10.16 7.38
CA LEU A 103 -3.66 -8.76 7.37
C LEU A 103 -3.96 -8.05 8.70
N ARG A 104 -4.97 -8.50 9.45
CA ARG A 104 -5.22 -7.98 10.80
C ARG A 104 -4.04 -8.20 11.73
N ASP A 105 -3.31 -9.28 11.59
CA ASP A 105 -2.09 -9.53 12.34
C ASP A 105 -0.98 -8.51 12.01
N HIS A 106 -1.11 -7.82 10.88
CA HIS A 106 -0.22 -6.74 10.46
C HIS A 106 -0.85 -5.35 10.68
N GLY A 107 -1.88 -5.27 11.52
CA GLY A 107 -2.48 -4.00 11.93
C GLY A 107 -3.58 -3.45 11.03
N ALA A 108 -4.00 -4.20 10.01
CA ALA A 108 -5.07 -3.76 9.12
C ALA A 108 -6.43 -3.78 9.83
N GLU A 109 -7.27 -2.79 9.50
CA GLU A 109 -8.64 -2.70 10.00
C GLU A 109 -9.59 -2.43 8.84
N LEU A 110 -10.78 -3.02 8.89
CA LEU A 110 -11.82 -2.73 7.91
C LEU A 110 -12.23 -1.26 7.98
N VAL A 111 -12.33 -0.63 6.83
CA VAL A 111 -12.85 0.74 6.71
C VAL A 111 -14.36 0.74 6.85
N GLY A 112 -15.02 -0.17 6.16
CA GLY A 112 -16.45 -0.42 6.27
C GLY A 112 -16.67 -1.90 6.57
N GLU A 113 -17.50 -2.56 5.77
CA GLU A 113 -17.84 -3.96 5.94
C GLU A 113 -17.35 -4.79 4.77
N LEU A 114 -17.15 -6.09 5.00
CA LEU A 114 -17.05 -7.07 3.94
C LEU A 114 -18.45 -7.25 3.36
N ALA A 115 -18.64 -6.83 2.12
CA ALA A 115 -19.95 -6.82 1.48
C ALA A 115 -19.96 -7.68 0.24
N ARG A 116 -21.14 -8.11 -0.14
CA ARG A 116 -21.41 -8.90 -1.32
C ARG A 116 -21.94 -8.01 -2.43
N TYR A 117 -21.37 -8.13 -3.63
CA TYR A 117 -21.91 -7.48 -4.81
C TYR A 117 -22.62 -8.55 -5.65
N GLU A 118 -23.94 -8.58 -5.56
CA GLU A 118 -24.78 -9.60 -6.21
C GLU A 118 -24.26 -11.01 -5.89
N ASP A 119 -24.20 -11.89 -6.91
CA ASP A 119 -23.61 -13.22 -6.79
C ASP A 119 -22.22 -13.30 -7.42
N SER A 120 -21.56 -12.15 -7.61
CA SER A 120 -20.31 -12.05 -8.38
C SER A 120 -19.08 -11.89 -7.51
N TYR A 121 -19.14 -11.00 -6.52
CA TYR A 121 -17.95 -10.63 -5.72
C TYR A 121 -18.26 -10.44 -4.25
N ARG A 122 -17.22 -10.64 -3.44
CA ARG A 122 -17.16 -10.16 -2.07
C ARG A 122 -16.04 -9.14 -2.00
N LEU A 123 -16.32 -7.97 -1.44
CA LEU A 123 -15.45 -6.81 -1.49
C LEU A 123 -15.29 -6.17 -0.12
N CYS A 124 -14.10 -5.68 0.16
CA CYS A 124 -13.87 -4.87 1.35
C CYS A 124 -12.75 -3.86 1.14
N TYR A 125 -12.71 -2.85 2.00
CA TYR A 125 -11.61 -1.91 2.12
C TYR A 125 -10.94 -2.10 3.47
N LEU A 126 -9.61 -2.15 3.47
CA LEU A 126 -8.77 -2.22 4.67
C LEU A 126 -7.84 -1.02 4.72
N ARG A 127 -7.60 -0.51 5.92
CA ARG A 127 -6.59 0.51 6.13
C ARG A 127 -5.22 -0.16 6.28
N GLY A 128 -4.28 0.17 5.40
CA GLY A 128 -2.94 -0.41 5.39
C GLY A 128 -1.85 0.58 5.79
N PRO A 129 -0.59 0.24 5.50
CA PRO A 129 0.55 1.09 5.83
C PRO A 129 0.43 2.48 5.24
N GLY A 130 0.86 3.51 6.00
CA GLY A 130 0.76 4.90 5.56
C GLY A 130 -0.67 5.42 5.43
N GLY A 131 -1.66 4.67 5.92
CA GLY A 131 -3.07 5.03 5.80
C GLY A 131 -3.68 4.71 4.43
N VAL A 132 -2.95 4.03 3.54
CA VAL A 132 -3.48 3.64 2.23
C VAL A 132 -4.65 2.67 2.38
N ILE A 133 -5.67 2.84 1.55
CA ILE A 133 -6.77 1.89 1.48
C ILE A 133 -6.37 0.75 0.55
N VAL A 134 -6.37 -0.46 1.08
CA VAL A 134 -6.19 -1.68 0.30
C VAL A 134 -7.56 -2.30 0.11
N SER A 135 -7.98 -2.44 -1.14
CA SER A 135 -9.24 -3.07 -1.49
C SER A 135 -8.99 -4.53 -1.84
N LEU A 136 -9.85 -5.41 -1.37
CA LEU A 136 -9.79 -6.84 -1.68
C LEU A 136 -11.06 -7.24 -2.41
N ALA A 137 -10.92 -8.06 -3.44
CA ALA A 137 -12.04 -8.58 -4.19
C ALA A 137 -11.88 -10.09 -4.39
N GLU A 138 -12.87 -10.86 -3.92
CA GLU A 138 -12.97 -12.29 -4.19
C GLU A 138 -14.09 -12.52 -5.19
N GLN A 139 -13.79 -13.19 -6.28
CA GLN A 139 -14.81 -13.57 -7.24
C GLN A 139 -15.53 -14.83 -6.76
N ILE A 140 -16.84 -14.79 -6.63
CA ILE A 140 -17.68 -15.89 -6.14
C ILE A 140 -18.64 -16.46 -7.16
N GLY A 141 -18.73 -15.82 -8.31
CA GLY A 141 -19.62 -16.30 -9.37
C GLY A 141 -19.16 -16.01 -10.77
#